data_6c234cdef57b654b6afd2541cc0fd68d
#
_entry.id   6c234cdef57b654b6afd2541cc0fd68d
#
_cell.length_a   1.000
_cell.length_b   1.000
_cell.length_c   1.000
_cell.angle_alpha   90.00
_cell.angle_beta   90.00
_cell.angle_gamma   90.00
#
_symmetry.space_group_name_H-M   'P 1'
#
loop_
_entity.id
_entity.type
_entity.pdbx_description
1 polymer ?
#
loop_
_entity_poly.entity_id
_entity_poly.type
_entity_poly.pdbx_seq_one_letter_code
_entity_poly.pdbx_strand_id
1 'polypeptide(L)'
;FRTIQFVAGGFYLNGQRVELRGLNRHQSYAYQGYAMPDSIQRLDAQLLKKELGCNAVRTCYAPPSPAFLDACDELGLLVFPEMPGWQHIGDEVWQAQALQNCREMVCQYRNHPSIFLWGARISGSPDNEAFYKRTNEAIHRLDPTRPTAGSRSTRKSQLLEDVYAYNDYSYAGRGAGCEN
;
A
#
# COMPACT_ATOMS: atom_id res chain seq x y z
N PHE A 1 -3.20 9.89 17.31
CA PHE A 1 -1.81 9.38 17.32
C PHE A 1 -1.84 7.86 17.38
N ARG A 2 -0.93 7.19 16.69
CA ARG A 2 -0.78 5.73 16.72
C ARG A 2 0.69 5.34 16.64
N THR A 3 1.00 4.15 17.15
CA THR A 3 2.30 3.51 16.96
C THR A 3 2.15 2.26 16.10
N ILE A 4 3.12 2.03 15.23
CA ILE A 4 3.14 0.91 14.28
C ILE A 4 4.47 0.20 14.42
N GLN A 5 4.43 -1.14 14.48
CA GLN A 5 5.62 -1.96 14.51
C GLN A 5 5.43 -3.23 13.69
N PHE A 6 6.39 -3.53 12.83
CA PHE A 6 6.55 -4.83 12.20
C PHE A 6 7.77 -5.51 12.82
N VAL A 7 7.57 -6.64 13.43
CA VAL A 7 8.62 -7.43 14.11
C VAL A 7 8.44 -8.90 13.77
N ALA A 8 9.41 -9.75 14.12
CA ALA A 8 9.32 -11.20 13.86
C ALA A 8 8.04 -11.87 14.42
N GLY A 9 7.42 -11.29 15.46
CA GLY A 9 6.15 -11.76 16.03
C GLY A 9 4.90 -11.28 15.30
N GLY A 10 5.00 -10.44 14.27
CA GLY A 10 3.89 -9.91 13.48
C GLY A 10 3.75 -8.39 13.48
N PHE A 11 2.57 -7.93 13.10
CA PHE A 11 2.21 -6.52 13.09
C PHE A 11 1.57 -6.09 14.41
N TYR A 12 2.03 -4.96 14.95
CA TYR A 12 1.50 -4.37 16.19
C TYR A 12 1.01 -2.94 15.93
N LEU A 13 -0.21 -2.67 16.37
CA LEU A 13 -0.82 -1.35 16.37
C LEU A 13 -1.08 -0.92 17.81
N ASN A 14 -0.52 0.20 18.25
CA ASN A 14 -0.64 0.69 19.63
C ASN A 14 -0.26 -0.36 20.69
N GLY A 15 0.78 -1.14 20.43
CA GLY A 15 1.28 -2.19 21.31
C GLY A 15 0.46 -3.49 21.31
N GLN A 16 -0.64 -3.56 20.57
CA GLN A 16 -1.45 -4.76 20.43
C GLN A 16 -1.16 -5.48 19.11
N ARG A 17 -1.00 -6.78 19.15
CA ARG A 17 -0.84 -7.60 17.94
C ARG A 17 -2.13 -7.59 17.14
N VAL A 18 -2.03 -7.25 15.87
CA VAL A 18 -3.15 -7.21 14.93
C VAL A 18 -2.88 -8.13 13.75
N GLU A 19 -3.81 -9.00 13.45
CA GLU A 19 -3.81 -9.77 12.21
C GLU A 19 -4.45 -8.94 11.11
N LEU A 20 -3.71 -8.67 10.04
CA LEU A 20 -4.21 -7.88 8.91
C LEU A 20 -5.12 -8.76 8.05
N ARG A 21 -6.35 -8.30 7.86
CA ARG A 21 -7.37 -8.93 7.01
C ARG A 21 -7.93 -7.89 6.07
N GLY A 22 -7.65 -8.03 4.80
CA GLY A 22 -7.98 -6.98 3.84
C GLY A 22 -8.05 -7.46 2.41
N LEU A 23 -8.38 -6.52 1.55
CA LEU A 23 -8.52 -6.72 0.12
C LEU A 23 -7.67 -5.72 -0.66
N ASN A 24 -7.39 -6.06 -1.90
CA ASN A 24 -6.87 -5.12 -2.89
C ASN A 24 -8.03 -4.30 -3.46
N ARG A 25 -7.89 -2.99 -3.48
CA ARG A 25 -8.87 -2.08 -4.05
C ARG A 25 -8.31 -1.35 -5.26
N HIS A 26 -9.05 -1.43 -6.36
CA HIS A 26 -8.85 -0.55 -7.51
C HIS A 26 -9.89 0.57 -7.45
N GLN A 27 -9.44 1.82 -7.64
CA GLN A 27 -10.34 2.98 -7.68
C GLN A 27 -11.04 3.03 -9.03
N SER A 28 -12.09 2.24 -9.17
CA SER A 28 -12.85 2.13 -10.41
C SER A 28 -14.32 1.85 -10.11
N TYR A 29 -15.22 2.53 -10.82
CA TYR A 29 -16.66 2.34 -10.68
C TYR A 29 -17.34 2.22 -12.04
N ALA A 30 -18.43 1.45 -12.07
CA ALA A 30 -19.19 1.20 -13.31
C ALA A 30 -19.59 2.51 -13.99
N TYR A 31 -19.41 2.57 -15.30
CA TYR A 31 -19.68 3.71 -16.20
C TYR A 31 -18.81 4.96 -15.98
N GLN A 32 -18.12 5.11 -14.86
CA GLN A 32 -17.34 6.29 -14.51
C GLN A 32 -15.81 6.04 -14.51
N GLY A 33 -15.41 4.79 -14.50
CA GLY A 33 -13.99 4.43 -14.41
C GLY A 33 -13.32 5.06 -13.18
N TYR A 34 -12.18 5.71 -13.37
CA TYR A 34 -11.43 6.36 -12.30
C TYR A 34 -12.02 7.69 -11.81
N ALA A 35 -12.95 8.31 -12.55
CA ALA A 35 -13.66 9.54 -12.17
C ALA A 35 -14.76 9.26 -11.12
N MET A 36 -14.41 8.52 -10.10
CA MET A 36 -15.28 8.02 -9.05
C MET A 36 -15.62 9.13 -8.06
N PRO A 37 -16.91 9.47 -7.85
CA PRO A 37 -17.32 10.53 -6.94
C PRO A 37 -16.94 10.24 -5.47
N ASP A 38 -16.73 11.30 -4.68
CA ASP A 38 -16.35 11.19 -3.27
C ASP A 38 -17.33 10.36 -2.45
N SER A 39 -18.63 10.44 -2.73
CA SER A 39 -19.65 9.64 -2.07
C SER A 39 -19.45 8.13 -2.29
N ILE A 40 -19.04 7.74 -3.48
CA ILE A 40 -18.74 6.34 -3.81
C ILE A 40 -17.40 5.91 -3.20
N GLN A 41 -16.40 6.81 -3.16
CA GLN A 41 -15.15 6.57 -2.46
C GLN A 41 -15.40 6.25 -0.98
N ARG A 42 -16.25 7.02 -0.31
CA ARG A 42 -16.64 6.80 1.07
C ARG A 42 -17.48 5.52 1.24
N LEU A 43 -18.36 5.22 0.31
CA LEU A 43 -19.13 3.98 0.32
C LEU A 43 -18.24 2.74 0.24
N ASP A 44 -17.21 2.74 -0.61
CA ASP A 44 -16.26 1.64 -0.70
C ASP A 44 -15.58 1.36 0.65
N ALA A 45 -15.10 2.40 1.34
CA ALA A 45 -14.50 2.26 2.67
C ALA A 45 -15.49 1.66 3.68
N GLN A 46 -16.76 2.07 3.63
CA GLN A 46 -17.82 1.53 4.49
C GLN A 46 -18.09 0.06 4.19
N LEU A 47 -18.21 -0.32 2.91
CA LEU A 47 -18.42 -1.71 2.51
C LEU A 47 -17.25 -2.60 2.97
N LEU A 48 -16.01 -2.17 2.73
CA LEU A 48 -14.83 -2.89 3.18
C LEU A 48 -14.84 -3.12 4.69
N LYS A 49 -15.14 -2.07 5.46
CA LYS A 49 -15.10 -2.13 6.93
C LYS A 49 -16.27 -2.85 7.53
N LYS A 50 -17.50 -2.49 7.14
CA LYS A 50 -18.74 -2.91 7.82
C LYS A 50 -19.31 -4.20 7.27
N GLU A 51 -19.30 -4.37 5.94
CA GLU A 51 -19.92 -5.53 5.30
C GLU A 51 -18.91 -6.69 5.15
N LEU A 52 -17.68 -6.38 4.76
CA LEU A 52 -16.65 -7.40 4.51
C LEU A 52 -15.75 -7.64 5.73
N GLY A 53 -15.87 -6.86 6.80
CA GLY A 53 -15.12 -7.06 8.04
C GLY A 53 -13.62 -6.82 7.91
N CYS A 54 -13.18 -6.08 6.87
CA CYS A 54 -11.77 -5.77 6.67
C CYS A 54 -11.25 -4.82 7.75
N ASN A 55 -9.98 -5.01 8.15
CA ASN A 55 -9.26 -4.04 8.97
C ASN A 55 -8.13 -3.35 8.20
N ALA A 56 -7.82 -3.81 7.00
CA ALA A 56 -6.81 -3.23 6.12
C ALA A 56 -7.26 -3.25 4.65
N VAL A 57 -6.70 -2.36 3.84
CA VAL A 57 -6.87 -2.32 2.39
C VAL A 57 -5.58 -1.88 1.72
N ARG A 58 -5.22 -2.53 0.63
CA ARG A 58 -4.17 -2.08 -0.27
C ARG A 58 -4.80 -1.39 -1.47
N THR A 59 -4.37 -0.18 -1.78
CA THR A 59 -4.86 0.54 -2.96
C THR A 59 -3.92 0.31 -4.15
N CYS A 60 -4.40 -0.44 -5.12
CA CYS A 60 -3.64 -0.83 -6.32
C CYS A 60 -4.01 0.10 -7.48
N TYR A 61 -3.11 0.54 -8.24
CA TYR A 61 -1.65 0.65 -8.27
C TYR A 61 -1.32 2.13 -8.30
N ALA A 62 -1.95 2.89 -7.40
CA ALA A 62 -1.87 4.35 -7.29
C ALA A 62 -2.37 4.81 -5.92
N PRO A 63 -1.98 6.02 -5.51
CA PRO A 63 -2.55 6.64 -4.33
C PRO A 63 -4.08 6.78 -4.45
N PRO A 64 -4.85 6.52 -3.38
CA PRO A 64 -6.30 6.64 -3.40
C PRO A 64 -6.74 8.11 -3.32
N SER A 65 -8.04 8.36 -3.57
CA SER A 65 -8.60 9.69 -3.39
C SER A 65 -8.56 10.14 -1.92
N PRO A 66 -8.44 11.46 -1.63
CA PRO A 66 -8.54 11.99 -0.27
C PRO A 66 -9.84 11.57 0.44
N ALA A 67 -10.98 11.59 -0.26
CA ALA A 67 -12.26 11.21 0.32
C ALA A 67 -12.30 9.74 0.80
N PHE A 68 -11.56 8.85 0.13
CA PHE A 68 -11.41 7.47 0.59
C PHE A 68 -10.56 7.39 1.85
N LEU A 69 -9.45 8.14 1.91
CA LEU A 69 -8.58 8.19 3.09
C LEU A 69 -9.28 8.80 4.31
N ASP A 70 -10.03 9.89 4.12
CA ASP A 70 -10.84 10.48 5.17
C ASP A 70 -11.82 9.47 5.77
N ALA A 71 -12.50 8.71 4.90
CA ALA A 71 -13.41 7.65 5.35
C ALA A 71 -12.66 6.52 6.06
N CYS A 72 -11.48 6.13 5.61
CA CYS A 72 -10.65 5.13 6.29
C CYS A 72 -10.19 5.61 7.66
N ASP A 73 -9.82 6.91 7.80
CA ASP A 73 -9.48 7.52 9.09
C ASP A 73 -10.65 7.47 10.06
N GLU A 74 -11.86 7.84 9.62
CA GLU A 74 -13.09 7.81 10.41
C GLU A 74 -13.49 6.40 10.85
N LEU A 75 -13.31 5.40 9.97
CA LEU A 75 -13.72 4.02 10.19
C LEU A 75 -12.67 3.15 10.89
N GLY A 76 -11.44 3.63 11.02
CA GLY A 76 -10.32 2.83 11.50
C GLY A 76 -9.96 1.68 10.56
N LEU A 77 -9.97 1.94 9.25
CA LEU A 77 -9.52 1.01 8.21
C LEU A 77 -8.07 1.35 7.83
N LEU A 78 -7.15 0.44 8.06
CA LEU A 78 -5.74 0.63 7.73
C LEU A 78 -5.51 0.63 6.22
N VAL A 79 -4.67 1.54 5.72
CA VAL A 79 -4.42 1.71 4.28
C VAL A 79 -2.95 1.51 3.95
N PHE A 80 -2.70 0.69 2.93
CA PHE A 80 -1.41 0.53 2.26
C PHE A 80 -1.50 1.14 0.86
N PRO A 81 -1.19 2.45 0.69
CA PRO A 81 -1.16 3.08 -0.60
C PRO A 81 0.15 2.77 -1.32
N GLU A 82 0.09 2.57 -2.62
CA GLU A 82 1.26 2.33 -3.47
C GLU A 82 1.57 3.54 -4.34
N MET A 83 2.87 3.75 -4.63
CA MET A 83 3.28 4.69 -5.67
C MET A 83 2.69 4.28 -7.02
N PRO A 84 2.38 5.24 -7.92
CA PRO A 84 1.74 4.93 -9.19
C PRO A 84 2.61 4.04 -10.08
N GLY A 85 2.01 2.98 -10.63
CA GLY A 85 2.64 2.12 -11.62
C GLY A 85 2.40 0.63 -11.42
N TRP A 86 2.54 -0.11 -12.52
CA TRP A 86 2.36 -1.55 -12.57
C TRP A 86 3.32 -2.20 -13.56
N GLN A 87 4.09 -3.19 -13.09
CA GLN A 87 5.00 -4.07 -13.82
C GLN A 87 6.16 -3.38 -14.57
N HIS A 88 6.03 -2.13 -14.97
CA HIS A 88 7.00 -1.45 -15.81
C HIS A 88 7.89 -0.47 -15.02
N ILE A 89 9.19 -0.47 -15.33
CA ILE A 89 10.15 0.55 -14.92
C ILE A 89 10.74 1.12 -16.19
N GLY A 90 10.58 2.43 -16.40
CA GLY A 90 11.10 3.11 -17.57
C GLY A 90 12.56 3.55 -17.44
N ASP A 91 12.97 4.42 -18.33
CA ASP A 91 14.29 5.03 -18.35
C ASP A 91 14.53 6.02 -17.19
N GLU A 92 15.66 6.70 -17.20
CA GLU A 92 16.03 7.63 -16.11
C GLU A 92 15.06 8.80 -15.98
N VAL A 93 14.50 9.29 -17.09
CA VAL A 93 13.52 10.40 -17.09
C VAL A 93 12.23 9.93 -16.43
N TRP A 94 11.74 8.76 -16.82
CA TRP A 94 10.57 8.13 -16.19
C TRP A 94 10.80 7.86 -14.70
N GLN A 95 11.99 7.33 -14.32
CA GLN A 95 12.32 7.05 -12.91
C GLN A 95 12.39 8.33 -12.08
N ALA A 96 12.91 9.43 -12.64
CA ALA A 96 12.91 10.72 -11.96
C ALA A 96 11.49 11.22 -11.69
N GLN A 97 10.58 11.10 -12.67
CA GLN A 97 9.17 11.45 -12.50
C GLN A 97 8.46 10.52 -11.50
N ALA A 98 8.70 9.22 -11.58
CA ALA A 98 8.14 8.25 -10.63
C ALA A 98 8.61 8.52 -9.18
N LEU A 99 9.87 8.91 -9.00
CA LEU A 99 10.40 9.32 -7.71
C LEU A 99 9.72 10.60 -7.20
N GLN A 100 9.44 11.56 -8.08
CA GLN A 100 8.70 12.77 -7.72
C GLN A 100 7.26 12.44 -7.32
N ASN A 101 6.55 11.60 -8.07
CA ASN A 101 5.21 11.13 -7.72
C ASN A 101 5.18 10.41 -6.35
N CYS A 102 6.23 9.63 -6.05
CA CYS A 102 6.39 8.99 -4.75
C CYS A 102 6.51 10.00 -3.60
N ARG A 103 7.29 11.08 -3.80
CA ARG A 103 7.42 12.17 -2.81
C ARG A 103 6.09 12.91 -2.61
N GLU A 104 5.39 13.21 -3.69
CA GLU A 104 4.10 13.90 -3.66
C GLU A 104 3.06 13.08 -2.92
N MET A 105 2.99 11.77 -3.15
CA MET A 105 2.14 10.85 -2.41
C MET A 105 2.35 10.97 -0.90
N VAL A 106 3.60 10.92 -0.44
CA VAL A 106 3.91 11.02 1.00
C VAL A 106 3.58 12.41 1.54
N CYS A 107 3.98 13.48 0.84
CA CYS A 107 3.70 14.85 1.27
C CYS A 107 2.19 15.11 1.39
N GLN A 108 1.41 14.61 0.45
CA GLN A 108 -0.04 14.80 0.41
C GLN A 108 -0.75 14.02 1.51
N TYR A 109 -0.31 12.80 1.80
CA TYR A 109 -1.10 11.86 2.61
C TYR A 109 -0.52 11.50 3.98
N ARG A 110 0.69 11.92 4.32
CA ARG A 110 1.34 11.55 5.60
C ARG A 110 0.57 11.94 6.86
N ASN A 111 -0.40 12.84 6.76
CA ASN A 111 -1.25 13.24 7.88
C ASN A 111 -2.47 12.32 8.10
N HIS A 112 -2.72 11.35 7.20
CA HIS A 112 -3.79 10.37 7.40
C HIS A 112 -3.35 9.28 8.37
N PRO A 113 -4.00 9.13 9.54
CA PRO A 113 -3.65 8.09 10.50
C PRO A 113 -3.97 6.68 10.03
N SER A 114 -4.86 6.50 9.07
CA SER A 114 -5.16 5.20 8.46
C SER A 114 -3.99 4.60 7.70
N ILE A 115 -3.12 5.42 7.11
CA ILE A 115 -1.95 4.91 6.39
C ILE A 115 -0.96 4.30 7.39
N PHE A 116 -0.68 3.01 7.25
CA PHE A 116 0.21 2.28 8.15
C PHE A 116 1.51 1.82 7.49
N LEU A 117 1.58 1.85 6.17
CA LEU A 117 2.68 1.33 5.36
C LEU A 117 2.73 2.10 4.05
N TRP A 118 3.93 2.41 3.53
CA TRP A 118 4.10 3.08 2.24
C TRP A 118 4.55 2.11 1.15
N GLY A 119 3.88 2.10 0.01
CA GLY A 119 4.28 1.36 -1.18
C GLY A 119 5.40 2.07 -1.94
N ALA A 120 6.63 1.64 -1.69
CA ALA A 120 7.85 2.23 -2.25
C ALA A 120 8.29 1.60 -3.58
N ARG A 121 7.53 0.62 -4.09
CA ARG A 121 7.89 -0.17 -5.26
C ARG A 121 6.73 -0.19 -6.27
N ILE A 122 7.06 -0.15 -7.54
CA ILE A 122 6.11 -0.42 -8.64
C ILE A 122 5.66 -1.88 -8.53
N SER A 123 4.36 -2.07 -8.33
CA SER A 123 3.78 -3.39 -8.11
C SER A 123 4.11 -4.37 -9.25
N GLY A 124 4.62 -5.54 -8.88
CA GLY A 124 4.91 -6.62 -9.83
C GLY A 124 6.06 -6.36 -10.81
N SER A 125 6.82 -5.28 -10.64
CA SER A 125 7.97 -4.95 -11.47
C SER A 125 9.19 -5.82 -11.16
N PRO A 126 10.15 -5.95 -12.08
CA PRO A 126 11.45 -6.56 -11.80
C PRO A 126 12.23 -5.77 -10.75
N ASP A 127 13.26 -6.41 -10.19
CA ASP A 127 14.17 -5.75 -9.27
C ASP A 127 14.96 -4.65 -10.00
N ASN A 128 15.10 -3.51 -9.33
CA ASN A 128 15.96 -2.41 -9.72
C ASN A 128 16.49 -1.75 -8.45
N GLU A 129 17.64 -2.24 -7.99
CA GLU A 129 18.22 -1.83 -6.72
C GLU A 129 18.45 -0.31 -6.63
N ALA A 130 19.04 0.27 -7.67
CA ALA A 130 19.34 1.71 -7.69
C ALA A 130 18.09 2.57 -7.58
N PHE A 131 17.03 2.21 -8.30
CA PHE A 131 15.77 2.95 -8.27
C PHE A 131 15.05 2.78 -6.92
N TYR A 132 14.93 1.55 -6.43
CA TYR A 132 14.18 1.28 -5.19
C TYR A 132 14.90 1.75 -3.91
N LYS A 133 16.22 1.81 -3.88
CA LYS A 133 16.93 2.52 -2.82
C LYS A 133 16.53 4.00 -2.77
N ARG A 134 16.44 4.66 -3.91
CA ARG A 134 16.05 6.08 -4.01
C ARG A 134 14.60 6.32 -3.56
N THR A 135 13.66 5.44 -3.92
CA THR A 135 12.24 5.59 -3.48
C THR A 135 12.10 5.38 -1.97
N ASN A 136 12.75 4.36 -1.41
CA ASN A 136 12.75 4.12 0.04
C ASN A 136 13.36 5.28 0.81
N GLU A 137 14.55 5.74 0.42
CA GLU A 137 15.18 6.90 1.06
C GLU A 137 14.31 8.16 0.98
N ALA A 138 13.64 8.39 -0.14
CA ALA A 138 12.77 9.55 -0.30
C ALA A 138 11.56 9.49 0.66
N ILE A 139 10.97 8.31 0.82
CA ILE A 139 9.85 8.11 1.76
C ILE A 139 10.33 8.31 3.20
N HIS A 140 11.40 7.66 3.62
CA HIS A 140 11.90 7.75 4.99
C HIS A 140 12.33 9.18 5.39
N ARG A 141 12.84 9.98 4.44
CA ARG A 141 13.14 11.40 4.68
C ARG A 141 11.88 12.25 4.92
N LEU A 142 10.77 11.90 4.28
CA LEU A 142 9.50 12.65 4.36
C LEU A 142 8.61 12.16 5.49
N ASP A 143 8.69 10.87 5.81
CA ASP A 143 7.94 10.22 6.88
C ASP A 143 8.76 9.08 7.51
N PRO A 144 9.55 9.38 8.55
CA PRO A 144 10.32 8.36 9.26
C PRO A 144 9.46 7.51 10.23
N THR A 145 8.16 7.75 10.29
CA THR A 145 7.27 7.12 11.28
C THR A 145 6.58 5.86 10.77
N ARG A 146 6.63 5.62 9.45
CA ARG A 146 5.99 4.48 8.80
C ARG A 146 7.01 3.67 8.00
N PRO A 147 6.92 2.34 8.05
CA PRO A 147 7.73 1.48 7.22
C PRO A 147 7.32 1.53 5.76
N THR A 148 8.21 1.05 4.91
CA THR A 148 7.99 0.86 3.48
C THR A 148 7.78 -0.60 3.14
N ALA A 149 7.05 -0.86 2.06
CA ALA A 149 6.89 -2.18 1.46
C ALA A 149 6.78 -2.08 -0.07
N GLY A 150 6.74 -3.23 -0.73
CA GLY A 150 6.52 -3.28 -2.16
C GLY A 150 6.01 -4.64 -2.61
N SER A 151 4.91 -4.63 -3.35
CA SER A 151 4.28 -5.87 -3.83
C SER A 151 5.02 -6.46 -5.01
N ARG A 152 5.62 -7.61 -4.79
CA ARG A 152 6.40 -8.38 -5.77
C ARG A 152 5.55 -9.43 -6.44
N SER A 153 5.93 -9.84 -7.64
CA SER A 153 5.32 -10.97 -8.35
C SER A 153 6.03 -12.32 -8.09
N THR A 154 7.15 -12.29 -7.36
CA THR A 154 7.95 -13.50 -7.04
C THR A 154 8.48 -13.46 -5.61
N ARG A 155 8.61 -14.63 -4.98
CA ARG A 155 9.24 -14.80 -3.67
C ARG A 155 10.77 -14.57 -3.69
N LYS A 156 11.41 -14.66 -4.84
CA LYS A 156 12.88 -14.54 -5.01
C LYS A 156 13.26 -13.14 -5.50
N SER A 157 12.75 -12.10 -4.86
CA SER A 157 13.07 -10.71 -5.17
C SER A 157 13.89 -10.09 -4.05
N GLN A 158 14.66 -9.04 -4.35
CA GLN A 158 15.46 -8.33 -3.35
C GLN A 158 14.57 -7.65 -2.32
N LEU A 159 14.94 -7.73 -1.05
CA LEU A 159 14.37 -6.91 0.02
C LEU A 159 15.15 -5.59 0.10
N LEU A 160 14.51 -4.52 -0.31
CA LEU A 160 15.07 -3.16 -0.26
C LEU A 160 14.18 -2.24 0.60
N GLU A 161 13.00 -2.69 0.92
CA GLU A 161 12.01 -2.06 1.79
C GLU A 161 12.06 -2.68 3.19
N ASP A 162 11.38 -2.05 4.16
CA ASP A 162 11.34 -2.54 5.55
C ASP A 162 10.50 -3.82 5.70
N VAL A 163 9.44 -3.96 4.89
CA VAL A 163 8.51 -5.09 4.95
C VAL A 163 8.47 -5.81 3.60
N TYR A 164 8.72 -7.12 3.63
CA TYR A 164 8.67 -7.96 2.45
C TYR A 164 7.21 -8.32 2.12
N ALA A 165 6.71 -7.88 0.97
CA ALA A 165 5.40 -8.23 0.46
C ALA A 165 5.50 -8.81 -0.95
N TYR A 166 4.74 -9.85 -1.22
CA TYR A 166 4.67 -10.47 -2.55
C TYR A 166 3.25 -10.97 -2.85
N ASN A 167 2.92 -11.08 -4.13
CA ASN A 167 1.68 -11.69 -4.56
C ASN A 167 1.85 -13.21 -4.60
N ASP A 168 1.08 -13.92 -3.78
CA ASP A 168 1.04 -15.38 -3.81
C ASP A 168 -0.09 -15.84 -4.74
N TYR A 169 0.28 -16.43 -5.86
CA TYR A 169 -0.65 -17.01 -6.83
C TYR A 169 -0.71 -18.53 -6.73
N SER A 170 -0.11 -19.13 -5.72
CA SER A 170 -0.03 -20.60 -5.55
C SER A 170 -1.34 -21.23 -5.04
N TYR A 171 -2.49 -20.57 -5.25
CA TYR A 171 -3.78 -21.11 -4.88
C TYR A 171 -4.11 -22.37 -5.67
N ALA A 172 -3.91 -23.53 -5.03
CA ALA A 172 -4.24 -24.85 -5.58
C ALA A 172 -5.51 -25.45 -4.95
N GLY A 173 -6.38 -24.65 -4.34
CA GLY A 173 -7.58 -25.14 -3.64
C GLY A 173 -7.30 -25.95 -2.37
N ARG A 174 -6.06 -26.02 -1.93
CA ARG A 174 -5.60 -26.76 -0.74
C ARG A 174 -4.86 -25.82 0.20
N GLY A 175 -5.57 -24.82 0.73
CA GLY A 175 -5.07 -23.95 1.80
C GLY A 175 -3.56 -23.70 1.74
N ALA A 176 -3.11 -22.99 0.72
CA ALA A 176 -1.72 -22.56 0.66
C ALA A 176 -1.53 -21.52 1.77
N GLY A 177 -1.19 -22.01 2.97
CA GLY A 177 -0.77 -21.16 4.06
C GLY A 177 0.46 -20.38 3.64
N CYS A 178 0.57 -19.13 4.06
CA CYS A 178 1.83 -18.43 4.04
C CYS A 178 2.84 -19.28 4.83
N GLU A 179 3.78 -19.89 4.16
CA GLU A 179 4.97 -20.41 4.83
C GLU A 179 5.73 -19.18 5.36
N ASN A 180 5.83 -19.10 6.67
CA ASN A 180 6.61 -18.09 7.39
C ASN A 180 8.09 -18.21 7.09
#